data_18ccc6df3b9d83701ab6121a076a8409
#
_entry.id   18ccc6df3b9d83701ab6121a076a8409
#
_cell.length_a   1.000
_cell.length_b   1.000
_cell.length_c   1.000
_cell.angle_alpha   90.00
_cell.angle_beta   90.00
_cell.angle_gamma   90.00
#
_symmetry.space_group_name_H-M   'P 1'
#
loop_
_entity.id
_entity.type
_entity.pdbx_description
1 polymer ?
#
loop_
_entity_poly.entity_id
_entity_poly.type
_entity_poly.pdbx_seq_one_letter_code
_entity_poly.pdbx_strand_id
1 'polypeptide(L)'
;MSGRSVEITLTKAGRTKIRYPAEVLREEGARLSVRAPWAAEGVRDFGFVRFEPGDVFVEHYWRDRWFTVKEVWSADGALKGWYCDITRPAVIDGSGVVVEDLDLDLWVSADGSEVLRLDEDEFAASGLAASDPEAAARAVVALDELEVLGREGLIELLG
;
A
#
# COMPACT_ATOMS: atom_id res chain seq x y z
N MET A 1 12.14 23.05 4.44
CA MET A 1 12.21 22.91 2.99
C MET A 1 10.95 22.20 2.50
N SER A 2 10.29 22.76 1.51
CA SER A 2 9.13 22.11 0.95
C SER A 2 9.54 20.85 0.19
N GLY A 3 8.80 19.78 0.36
CA GLY A 3 9.02 18.56 -0.37
C GLY A 3 8.60 18.67 -1.82
N ARG A 4 9.16 17.78 -2.65
CA ARG A 4 8.71 17.61 -4.01
C ARG A 4 7.34 16.96 -4.01
N SER A 5 6.43 17.43 -4.84
CA SER A 5 5.12 16.83 -5.03
C SER A 5 5.15 15.88 -6.23
N VAL A 6 4.52 14.73 -6.09
CA VAL A 6 4.38 13.74 -7.16
C VAL A 6 2.94 13.28 -7.24
N GLU A 7 2.56 12.72 -8.38
CA GLU A 7 1.25 12.12 -8.55
C GLU A 7 1.32 10.62 -8.34
N ILE A 8 0.43 10.10 -7.51
CA ILE A 8 0.26 8.67 -7.30
C ILE A 8 -0.90 8.20 -8.16
N THR A 9 -0.65 7.21 -9.00
CA THR A 9 -1.67 6.59 -9.85
C THR A 9 -1.76 5.11 -9.52
N LEU A 10 -2.91 4.70 -9.01
CA LEU A 10 -3.22 3.31 -8.77
C LEU A 10 -4.04 2.79 -9.92
N THR A 11 -3.58 1.71 -10.55
CA THR A 11 -4.30 1.06 -11.63
C THR A 11 -4.81 -0.30 -11.19
N LYS A 12 -5.84 -0.80 -11.88
CA LYS A 12 -6.37 -2.14 -11.67
C LYS A 12 -6.90 -2.64 -13.01
N ALA A 13 -6.43 -3.83 -13.41
CA ALA A 13 -6.80 -4.43 -14.70
C ALA A 13 -6.63 -3.45 -15.88
N GLY A 14 -5.53 -2.71 -15.89
CA GLY A 14 -5.18 -1.77 -16.94
C GLY A 14 -5.93 -0.44 -16.93
N ARG A 15 -6.73 -0.18 -15.90
CA ARG A 15 -7.51 1.07 -15.76
C ARG A 15 -7.09 1.85 -14.54
N THR A 16 -7.11 3.18 -14.62
CA THR A 16 -6.87 4.03 -13.46
C THR A 16 -8.00 3.88 -12.46
N LYS A 17 -7.67 3.49 -11.23
CA LYS A 17 -8.60 3.35 -10.11
C LYS A 17 -8.67 4.63 -9.30
N ILE A 18 -7.52 5.23 -8.98
CA ILE A 18 -7.43 6.48 -8.22
C ILE A 18 -6.13 7.20 -8.59
N ARG A 19 -6.18 8.52 -8.48
CA ARG A 19 -5.03 9.39 -8.73
C ARG A 19 -5.06 10.53 -7.72
N TYR A 20 -3.94 10.79 -7.06
CA TYR A 20 -3.87 11.86 -6.06
C TYR A 20 -2.45 12.39 -5.92
N PRO A 21 -2.30 13.66 -5.45
CA PRO A 21 -0.98 14.22 -5.19
C PRO A 21 -0.43 13.74 -3.85
N ALA A 22 0.90 13.65 -3.75
CA ALA A 22 1.58 13.31 -2.52
C ALA A 22 2.89 14.07 -2.41
N GLU A 23 3.35 14.28 -1.18
CA GLU A 23 4.61 14.93 -0.89
C GLU A 23 5.71 13.87 -0.74
N VAL A 24 6.82 14.02 -1.44
CA VAL A 24 7.96 13.11 -1.30
C VAL A 24 8.64 13.37 0.04
N LEU A 25 8.76 12.33 0.85
CA LEU A 25 9.47 12.37 2.11
C LEU A 25 10.90 11.87 1.97
N ARG A 26 11.12 10.84 1.15
CA ARG A 26 12.40 10.16 1.07
C ARG A 26 12.47 9.34 -0.21
N GLU A 27 13.62 9.37 -0.86
CA GLU A 27 13.94 8.48 -1.96
C GLU A 27 15.27 7.81 -1.65
N GLU A 28 15.28 6.48 -1.57
CA GLU A 28 16.46 5.74 -1.16
C GLU A 28 16.49 4.39 -1.88
N GLY A 29 17.47 4.21 -2.74
CA GLY A 29 17.59 3.00 -3.55
C GLY A 29 16.33 2.78 -4.41
N ALA A 30 15.73 1.62 -4.28
CA ALA A 30 14.51 1.29 -5.02
C ALA A 30 13.23 1.84 -4.39
N ARG A 31 13.31 2.44 -3.20
CA ARG A 31 12.14 2.89 -2.44
C ARG A 31 11.89 4.39 -2.59
N LEU A 32 10.64 4.74 -2.80
CA LEU A 32 10.14 6.11 -2.67
C LEU A 32 9.06 6.14 -1.58
N SER A 33 9.23 7.03 -0.60
CA SER A 33 8.26 7.22 0.47
C SER A 33 7.61 8.59 0.31
N VAL A 34 6.29 8.64 0.42
CA VAL A 34 5.49 9.84 0.23
C VAL A 34 4.48 10.00 1.36
N ARG A 35 3.93 11.20 1.50
CA ARG A 35 2.89 11.49 2.47
C ARG A 35 1.69 12.09 1.73
N ALA A 36 0.49 11.60 2.06
CA ALA A 36 -0.75 12.13 1.52
C ALA A 36 -1.86 12.08 2.57
N PRO A 37 -2.74 13.08 2.60
CA PRO A 37 -3.92 13.02 3.46
C PRO A 37 -4.92 12.01 2.92
N TRP A 38 -5.83 11.53 3.78
CA TRP A 38 -6.97 10.73 3.33
C TRP A 38 -7.74 11.50 2.26
N ALA A 39 -7.86 10.93 1.07
CA ALA A 39 -8.33 11.66 -0.11
C ALA A 39 -9.86 11.71 -0.25
N ALA A 40 -10.58 10.85 0.46
CA ALA A 40 -12.04 10.83 0.40
C ALA A 40 -12.64 11.81 1.41
N GLU A 41 -13.85 12.31 1.11
CA GLU A 41 -14.55 13.24 1.99
C GLU A 41 -15.19 12.55 3.20
N GLY A 42 -15.51 11.28 3.09
CA GLY A 42 -16.20 10.51 4.11
C GLY A 42 -15.29 9.57 4.87
N VAL A 43 -15.92 8.75 5.67
CA VAL A 43 -15.27 7.70 6.47
C VAL A 43 -15.39 6.38 5.73
N ARG A 44 -14.31 5.61 5.70
CA ARG A 44 -14.33 4.24 5.24
C ARG A 44 -14.06 3.32 6.43
N ASP A 45 -15.07 2.58 6.85
CA ASP A 45 -15.01 1.70 8.01
C ASP A 45 -14.86 0.25 7.56
N PHE A 46 -13.72 -0.36 7.89
CA PHE A 46 -13.44 -1.76 7.56
C PHE A 46 -13.83 -2.71 8.70
N GLY A 47 -14.32 -2.17 9.81
CA GLY A 47 -14.58 -2.94 11.03
C GLY A 47 -13.35 -3.04 11.94
N PHE A 48 -12.18 -3.35 11.40
CA PHE A 48 -10.93 -3.42 12.16
C PHE A 48 -10.20 -2.07 12.20
N VAL A 49 -10.49 -1.16 11.27
CA VAL A 49 -9.92 0.19 11.24
C VAL A 49 -10.86 1.12 10.46
N ARG A 50 -10.80 2.40 10.75
CA ARG A 50 -11.51 3.44 10.00
C ARG A 50 -10.51 4.40 9.40
N PHE A 51 -10.71 4.72 8.11
CA PHE A 51 -10.01 5.82 7.45
C PHE A 51 -10.97 6.99 7.40
N GLU A 52 -10.52 8.15 7.84
CA GLU A 52 -11.39 9.30 8.05
C GLU A 52 -10.65 10.61 7.76
N PRO A 53 -11.39 11.71 7.51
CA PRO A 53 -10.77 13.01 7.32
C PRO A 53 -9.84 13.37 8.49
N GLY A 54 -8.66 13.86 8.17
CA GLY A 54 -7.60 14.14 9.13
C GLY A 54 -6.55 13.05 9.23
N ASP A 55 -6.85 11.85 8.74
CA ASP A 55 -5.84 10.79 8.65
C ASP A 55 -4.77 11.16 7.63
N VAL A 56 -3.53 10.75 7.92
CA VAL A 56 -2.38 10.96 7.03
C VAL A 56 -1.75 9.61 6.74
N PHE A 57 -1.51 9.37 5.46
CA PHE A 57 -0.89 8.13 5.00
C PHE A 57 0.56 8.40 4.63
N VAL A 58 1.47 7.61 5.18
CA VAL A 58 2.87 7.56 4.73
C VAL A 58 3.01 6.29 3.92
N GLU A 59 3.22 6.45 2.62
CA GLU A 59 3.15 5.37 1.66
C GLU A 59 4.53 5.06 1.11
N HIS A 60 4.87 3.77 1.11
CA HIS A 60 6.17 3.30 0.65
C HIS A 60 6.00 2.44 -0.59
N TYR A 61 6.66 2.85 -1.67
CA TYR A 61 6.63 2.20 -2.98
C TYR A 61 8.01 1.69 -3.34
N TRP A 62 8.08 0.50 -3.94
CA TRP A 62 9.36 -0.09 -4.36
C TRP A 62 9.34 -0.47 -5.84
N ARG A 63 10.43 -0.23 -6.52
CA ARG A 63 10.62 -0.67 -7.91
C ARG A 63 10.88 -2.17 -8.03
N ASP A 64 11.25 -2.83 -6.94
CA ASP A 64 11.72 -4.22 -6.92
C ASP A 64 10.94 -5.13 -5.97
N ARG A 65 9.79 -4.68 -5.47
CA ARG A 65 8.94 -5.49 -4.59
C ARG A 65 7.51 -5.50 -5.11
N TRP A 66 6.81 -6.58 -4.80
CA TRP A 66 5.43 -6.80 -5.24
C TRP A 66 4.42 -6.38 -4.17
N PHE A 67 4.71 -5.30 -3.46
CA PHE A 67 3.79 -4.74 -2.48
C PHE A 67 4.06 -3.26 -2.24
N THR A 68 3.04 -2.60 -1.70
CA THR A 68 3.09 -1.21 -1.22
C THR A 68 2.69 -1.24 0.26
N VAL A 69 3.39 -0.52 1.11
CA VAL A 69 3.07 -0.44 2.54
C VAL A 69 2.65 0.98 2.88
N LYS A 70 1.51 1.13 3.56
CA LYS A 70 1.00 2.42 3.98
C LYS A 70 0.88 2.46 5.50
N GLU A 71 1.59 3.40 6.13
CA GLU A 71 1.39 3.73 7.53
C GLU A 71 0.17 4.63 7.63
N VAL A 72 -0.77 4.31 8.50
CA VAL A 72 -1.99 5.09 8.67
C VAL A 72 -1.93 5.81 10.01
N TRP A 73 -1.84 7.15 9.96
CA TRP A 73 -1.72 8.01 11.13
C TRP A 73 -3.00 8.80 11.34
N SER A 74 -3.51 8.82 12.56
CA SER A 74 -4.68 9.62 12.90
C SER A 74 -4.33 11.11 12.99
N ALA A 75 -5.35 11.97 13.01
CA ALA A 75 -5.19 13.42 13.09
C ALA A 75 -4.44 13.85 14.35
N ASP A 76 -4.52 13.09 15.43
CA ASP A 76 -3.82 13.37 16.68
C ASP A 76 -2.38 12.81 16.74
N GLY A 77 -1.90 12.24 15.64
CA GLY A 77 -0.53 11.75 15.53
C GLY A 77 -0.31 10.32 16.01
N ALA A 78 -1.37 9.56 16.26
CA ALA A 78 -1.26 8.16 16.67
C ALA A 78 -1.27 7.25 15.44
N LEU A 79 -0.41 6.23 15.42
CA LEU A 79 -0.40 5.22 14.37
C LEU A 79 -1.61 4.30 14.55
N LYS A 80 -2.45 4.20 13.51
CA LYS A 80 -3.56 3.25 13.50
C LYS A 80 -3.09 1.83 13.14
N GLY A 81 -2.12 1.74 12.25
CA GLY A 81 -1.56 0.49 11.77
C GLY A 81 -0.99 0.64 10.37
N TRP A 82 -0.76 -0.51 9.72
CA TRP A 82 -0.25 -0.55 8.35
C TRP A 82 -1.26 -1.23 7.45
N TYR A 83 -1.59 -0.57 6.34
CA TYR A 83 -2.39 -1.16 5.27
C TYR A 83 -1.46 -1.47 4.10
N CYS A 84 -1.35 -2.73 3.75
CA CYS A 84 -0.41 -3.19 2.73
C CYS A 84 -1.18 -3.72 1.53
N ASP A 85 -0.85 -3.21 0.34
CA ASP A 85 -1.43 -3.67 -0.92
C ASP A 85 -0.45 -4.58 -1.63
N ILE A 86 -0.90 -5.71 -2.13
CA ILE A 86 -0.10 -6.51 -3.06
C ILE A 86 -0.26 -5.89 -4.42
N THR A 87 0.87 -5.53 -5.04
CA THR A 87 0.92 -4.79 -6.29
C THR A 87 2.02 -5.35 -7.18
N ARG A 88 2.00 -5.00 -8.46
CA ARG A 88 3.21 -5.14 -9.28
C ARG A 88 4.27 -4.16 -8.78
N PRO A 89 5.55 -4.38 -9.08
CA PRO A 89 6.58 -3.39 -8.75
C PRO A 89 6.21 -2.00 -9.27
N ALA A 90 6.42 -0.98 -8.44
CA ALA A 90 6.04 0.38 -8.79
C ALA A 90 6.91 0.93 -9.92
N VAL A 91 6.28 1.66 -10.82
CA VAL A 91 6.99 2.43 -11.86
C VAL A 91 7.12 3.86 -11.32
N ILE A 92 8.34 4.27 -11.03
CA ILE A 92 8.64 5.56 -10.41
C ILE A 92 9.51 6.37 -11.35
N ASP A 93 9.03 7.56 -11.70
CA ASP A 93 9.79 8.51 -12.52
C ASP A 93 9.72 9.91 -11.91
N GLY A 94 10.22 10.93 -12.62
CA GLY A 94 10.25 12.30 -12.11
C GLY A 94 8.89 12.93 -11.87
N SER A 95 7.81 12.41 -12.47
CA SER A 95 6.46 12.96 -12.34
C SER A 95 5.63 12.22 -11.29
N GLY A 96 5.93 10.97 -10.98
CA GLY A 96 5.13 10.25 -10.02
C GLY A 96 5.36 8.77 -9.97
N VAL A 97 4.36 8.11 -9.38
CA VAL A 97 4.33 6.66 -9.15
C VAL A 97 3.11 6.08 -9.83
N VAL A 98 3.31 5.02 -10.60
CA VAL A 98 2.23 4.22 -11.14
C VAL A 98 2.38 2.81 -10.59
N VAL A 99 1.32 2.30 -9.97
CA VAL A 99 1.35 0.97 -9.37
C VAL A 99 0.05 0.24 -9.67
N GLU A 100 0.15 -1.05 -10.01
CA GLU A 100 -1.04 -1.86 -10.31
C GLU A 100 -1.43 -2.73 -9.12
N ASP A 101 -2.68 -2.57 -8.69
CA ASP A 101 -3.29 -3.32 -7.61
C ASP A 101 -3.60 -4.76 -8.08
N LEU A 102 -3.19 -5.76 -7.30
CA LEU A 102 -3.45 -7.17 -7.56
C LEU A 102 -4.47 -7.78 -6.59
N ASP A 103 -5.30 -6.95 -5.97
CA ASP A 103 -6.43 -7.33 -5.11
C ASP A 103 -6.09 -7.77 -3.69
N LEU A 104 -5.04 -8.56 -3.49
CA LEU A 104 -4.68 -9.03 -2.15
C LEU A 104 -4.19 -7.87 -1.28
N ASP A 105 -4.66 -7.83 -0.03
CA ASP A 105 -4.25 -6.83 0.95
C ASP A 105 -3.92 -7.49 2.29
N LEU A 106 -3.18 -6.77 3.12
CA LEU A 106 -2.85 -7.19 4.47
C LEU A 106 -3.01 -5.99 5.41
N TRP A 107 -3.67 -6.20 6.54
CA TRP A 107 -3.72 -5.22 7.61
C TRP A 107 -2.86 -5.69 8.78
N VAL A 108 -2.06 -4.78 9.35
CA VAL A 108 -1.29 -5.03 10.57
C VAL A 108 -1.64 -3.93 11.56
N SER A 109 -2.10 -4.29 12.75
CA SER A 109 -2.43 -3.32 13.79
C SER A 109 -1.16 -2.63 14.32
N ALA A 110 -1.33 -1.44 14.93
CA ALA A 110 -0.20 -0.62 15.38
C ALA A 110 0.74 -1.36 16.34
N ASP A 111 0.19 -2.21 17.20
CA ASP A 111 0.99 -3.01 18.15
C ASP A 111 1.47 -4.35 17.57
N GLY A 112 1.11 -4.66 16.32
CA GLY A 112 1.49 -5.90 15.66
C GLY A 112 0.74 -7.14 16.12
N SER A 113 -0.24 -6.99 17.01
CA SER A 113 -0.98 -8.13 17.57
C SER A 113 -1.98 -8.75 16.60
N GLU A 114 -2.45 -7.96 15.64
CA GLU A 114 -3.44 -8.40 14.66
C GLU A 114 -2.87 -8.28 13.26
N VAL A 115 -2.88 -9.39 12.51
CA VAL A 115 -2.45 -9.45 11.12
C VAL A 115 -3.55 -10.12 10.34
N LEU A 116 -4.18 -9.39 9.42
CA LEU A 116 -5.36 -9.86 8.68
C LEU A 116 -5.09 -9.87 7.18
N ARG A 117 -5.31 -11.03 6.54
CA ARG A 117 -5.32 -11.13 5.08
C ARG A 117 -6.69 -10.70 4.58
N LEU A 118 -6.72 -9.87 3.55
CA LEU A 118 -7.94 -9.28 3.00
C LEU A 118 -8.05 -9.58 1.51
N ASP A 119 -9.31 -9.71 1.05
CA ASP A 119 -9.64 -9.76 -0.38
C ASP A 119 -9.09 -10.98 -1.12
N GLU A 120 -8.86 -12.09 -0.43
CA GLU A 120 -8.42 -13.33 -1.06
C GLU A 120 -9.47 -13.87 -2.05
N ASP A 121 -10.75 -13.65 -1.77
CA ASP A 121 -11.86 -14.01 -2.65
C ASP A 121 -11.89 -13.13 -3.91
N GLU A 122 -11.61 -11.83 -3.81
CA GLU A 122 -11.50 -10.94 -4.96
C GLU A 122 -10.34 -11.36 -5.86
N PHE A 123 -9.21 -11.71 -5.24
CA PHE A 123 -8.05 -12.20 -5.97
C PHE A 123 -8.38 -13.48 -6.74
N ALA A 124 -9.05 -14.42 -6.10
CA ALA A 124 -9.45 -15.66 -6.75
C ALA A 124 -10.42 -15.40 -7.92
N ALA A 125 -11.34 -14.44 -7.74
CA ALA A 125 -12.33 -14.09 -8.76
C ALA A 125 -11.76 -13.25 -9.91
N SER A 126 -10.58 -12.64 -9.74
CA SER A 126 -9.97 -11.75 -10.73
C SER A 126 -9.55 -12.47 -12.01
N GLY A 127 -9.32 -13.77 -11.94
CA GLY A 127 -8.83 -14.56 -13.08
C GLY A 127 -7.34 -14.38 -13.35
N LEU A 128 -6.60 -13.73 -12.48
CA LEU A 128 -5.17 -13.47 -12.68
C LEU A 128 -4.38 -14.77 -12.82
N ALA A 129 -4.74 -15.81 -12.05
CA ALA A 129 -4.05 -17.11 -12.12
C ALA A 129 -4.13 -17.72 -13.52
N ALA A 130 -5.19 -17.43 -14.29
CA ALA A 130 -5.35 -17.89 -15.67
C ALA A 130 -4.71 -16.94 -16.67
N SER A 131 -4.88 -15.63 -16.49
CA SER A 131 -4.40 -14.62 -17.44
C SER A 131 -2.90 -14.33 -17.32
N ASP A 132 -2.36 -14.40 -16.10
CA ASP A 132 -0.94 -14.16 -15.83
C ASP A 132 -0.51 -15.00 -14.61
N PRO A 133 -0.24 -16.30 -14.82
CA PRO A 133 0.07 -17.21 -13.72
C PRO A 133 1.35 -16.84 -12.97
N GLU A 134 2.33 -16.23 -13.63
CA GLU A 134 3.56 -15.79 -12.97
C GLU A 134 3.26 -14.65 -11.99
N ALA A 135 2.48 -13.65 -12.41
CA ALA A 135 2.10 -12.54 -11.54
C ALA A 135 1.26 -13.03 -10.36
N ALA A 136 0.33 -13.96 -10.59
CA ALA A 136 -0.48 -14.55 -9.54
C ALA A 136 0.39 -15.26 -8.49
N ALA A 137 1.39 -16.03 -8.94
CA ALA A 137 2.31 -16.71 -8.04
C ALA A 137 3.15 -15.72 -7.22
N ARG A 138 3.65 -14.67 -7.87
CA ARG A 138 4.42 -13.62 -7.18
C ARG A 138 3.58 -12.86 -6.17
N ALA A 139 2.30 -12.63 -6.47
CA ALA A 139 1.37 -11.97 -5.55
C ALA A 139 1.18 -12.78 -4.27
N VAL A 140 1.00 -14.09 -4.39
CA VAL A 140 0.85 -14.99 -3.23
C VAL A 140 2.14 -15.03 -2.40
N VAL A 141 3.29 -15.13 -3.03
CA VAL A 141 4.59 -15.09 -2.33
C VAL A 141 4.77 -13.77 -1.59
N ALA A 142 4.41 -12.65 -2.22
CA ALA A 142 4.52 -11.34 -1.60
C ALA A 142 3.59 -11.20 -0.38
N LEU A 143 2.38 -11.73 -0.46
CA LEU A 143 1.46 -11.73 0.67
C LEU A 143 2.01 -12.55 1.84
N ASP A 144 2.55 -13.73 1.57
CA ASP A 144 3.16 -14.59 2.59
C ASP A 144 4.36 -13.88 3.24
N GLU A 145 5.20 -13.24 2.44
CA GLU A 145 6.35 -12.46 2.93
C GLU A 145 5.90 -11.31 3.82
N LEU A 146 4.90 -10.55 3.39
CA LEU A 146 4.37 -9.44 4.17
C LEU A 146 3.75 -9.90 5.49
N GLU A 147 3.07 -11.03 5.49
CA GLU A 147 2.51 -11.57 6.73
C GLU A 147 3.60 -11.87 7.75
N VAL A 148 4.69 -12.49 7.31
CA VAL A 148 5.85 -12.74 8.18
C VAL A 148 6.43 -11.43 8.70
N LEU A 149 6.65 -10.46 7.82
CA LEU A 149 7.16 -9.14 8.21
C LEU A 149 6.22 -8.42 9.18
N GLY A 150 4.91 -8.54 8.96
CA GLY A 150 3.90 -7.96 9.84
C GLY A 150 3.95 -8.54 11.25
N ARG A 151 4.18 -9.83 11.37
CA ARG A 151 4.28 -10.52 12.67
C ARG A 151 5.61 -10.26 13.36
N GLU A 152 6.69 -10.07 12.63
CA GLU A 152 8.03 -9.83 13.15
C GLU A 152 8.36 -8.36 13.34
N GLY A 153 7.67 -7.46 12.64
CA GLY A 153 7.85 -6.02 12.74
C GLY A 153 8.14 -5.36 11.40
N LEU A 154 7.15 -4.61 10.90
CA LEU A 154 7.30 -3.83 9.66
C LEU A 154 8.29 -2.68 9.80
N ILE A 155 8.52 -2.22 11.02
CA ILE A 155 9.46 -1.11 11.28
C ILE A 155 10.85 -1.41 10.73
N GLU A 156 11.32 -2.64 10.82
CA GLU A 156 12.64 -3.02 10.31
C GLU A 156 12.73 -2.89 8.79
N LEU A 157 11.64 -3.20 8.07
CA LEU A 157 11.59 -3.03 6.62
C LEU A 157 11.63 -1.55 6.26
N LEU A 158 10.95 -0.71 7.03
CA LEU A 158 10.77 0.71 6.73
C LEU A 158 11.90 1.58 7.28
N GLY A 159 12.61 1.05 8.25
CA GLY A 159 13.70 1.67 8.99
C GLY A 159 14.67 2.43 8.24
#